data_21679ee464e9edb2f11ff51b3578b65e
#
_entry.id   21679ee464e9edb2f11ff51b3578b65e
#
_cell.length_a   1.000
_cell.length_b   1.000
_cell.length_c   1.000
_cell.angle_alpha   90.00
_cell.angle_beta   90.00
_cell.angle_gamma   90.00
#
_symmetry.space_group_name_H-M   'P 1'
#
loop_
_entity.id
_entity.type
_entity.pdbx_description
1 polymer ?
#
loop_
_entity_poly.entity_id
_entity_poly.type
_entity_poly.pdbx_seq_one_letter_code
_entity_poly.pdbx_strand_id
1 'polypeptide(L)'
;MTPTATPLSVYQLRIVLRGISPLIWRRVLVHSHTTLAHLHTILQILFAWSDEHLHSFHIHGREYGSSGANTHEVRLSDLRLHRGERFRYVYDFGAYWACDIRLEALLPRTSRQVYPVCTGGKRAAPPEDCRGAWGYLERLEHHRLYPPLEAMGVVAEAINTLLAADPQTSVRAALGDLDEFREAVDCLEEYQAFQPEHCDRREINTQLHAVVWSGEEPL
;
A
#
# COMPACT_ATOMS: atom_id res chain seq x y z
N MET A 1 23.64 -32.68 23.74
CA MET A 1 23.83 -31.32 23.29
C MET A 1 22.43 -30.80 22.96
N THR A 2 21.86 -29.99 23.83
CA THR A 2 20.56 -29.33 23.58
C THR A 2 20.72 -28.35 22.41
N PRO A 3 19.86 -28.36 21.37
CA PRO A 3 19.92 -27.39 20.32
C PRO A 3 19.68 -26.00 20.94
N THR A 4 20.69 -25.16 20.90
CA THR A 4 20.57 -23.75 21.29
C THR A 4 19.54 -23.13 20.36
N ALA A 5 18.35 -22.82 20.87
CA ALA A 5 17.34 -22.12 20.11
C ALA A 5 17.95 -20.83 19.56
N THR A 6 18.02 -20.70 18.25
CA THR A 6 18.51 -19.49 17.61
C THR A 6 17.64 -18.33 18.10
N PRO A 7 18.22 -17.28 18.69
CA PRO A 7 17.40 -16.20 19.22
C PRO A 7 16.54 -15.63 18.11
N LEU A 8 15.24 -15.46 18.38
CA LEU A 8 14.28 -14.90 17.45
C LEU A 8 14.80 -13.53 16.97
N SER A 9 15.20 -13.45 15.71
CA SER A 9 15.66 -12.23 15.08
C SER A 9 14.55 -11.58 14.30
N VAL A 10 14.65 -10.28 14.15
CA VAL A 10 13.72 -9.45 13.37
C VAL A 10 14.44 -8.98 12.11
N TYR A 11 13.79 -9.16 10.98
CA TYR A 11 14.26 -8.69 9.69
C TYR A 11 13.68 -7.32 9.39
N GLN A 12 14.55 -6.36 9.10
CA GLN A 12 14.15 -5.08 8.53
C GLN A 12 14.17 -5.20 7.02
N LEU A 13 13.00 -5.21 6.43
CA LEU A 13 12.82 -5.29 4.99
C LEU A 13 12.45 -3.92 4.42
N ARG A 14 13.12 -3.53 3.34
CA ARG A 14 12.71 -2.41 2.51
C ARG A 14 12.11 -2.93 1.22
N ILE A 15 10.89 -2.53 0.95
CA ILE A 15 10.11 -2.91 -0.23
C ILE A 15 10.00 -1.67 -1.12
N VAL A 16 10.34 -1.80 -2.39
CA VAL A 16 10.26 -0.73 -3.39
C VAL A 16 9.44 -1.22 -4.55
N LEU A 17 8.37 -0.51 -4.87
CA LEU A 17 7.57 -0.78 -6.07
C LEU A 17 8.33 -0.31 -7.31
N ARG A 18 8.49 -1.22 -8.26
CA ARG A 18 9.29 -0.98 -9.48
C ARG A 18 8.51 -0.20 -10.54
N GLY A 19 9.28 0.44 -11.43
CA GLY A 19 8.71 1.13 -12.60
C GLY A 19 8.08 2.48 -12.31
N ILE A 20 8.12 2.96 -11.07
CA ILE A 20 7.53 4.23 -10.64
C ILE A 20 8.59 5.18 -10.12
N SER A 21 8.57 6.40 -10.61
CA SER A 21 9.44 7.50 -10.15
C SER A 21 8.58 8.75 -9.91
N PRO A 22 8.77 9.42 -8.76
CA PRO A 22 9.63 9.08 -7.61
C PRO A 22 9.14 7.82 -6.86
N LEU A 23 10.06 7.17 -6.13
CA LEU A 23 9.85 5.85 -5.56
C LEU A 23 8.67 5.78 -4.56
N ILE A 24 7.83 4.75 -4.72
CA ILE A 24 6.90 4.28 -3.70
C ILE A 24 7.60 3.16 -2.94
N TRP A 25 7.72 3.29 -1.63
CA TRP A 25 8.43 2.31 -0.83
C TRP A 25 7.85 2.18 0.58
N ARG A 26 8.09 1.01 1.20
CA ARG A 26 7.75 0.71 2.59
C ARG A 26 8.95 0.10 3.29
N ARG A 27 9.04 0.29 4.60
CA ARG A 27 9.98 -0.43 5.47
C ARG A 27 9.21 -1.12 6.57
N VAL A 28 9.38 -2.42 6.68
CA VAL A 28 8.66 -3.24 7.65
C VAL A 28 9.65 -4.06 8.48
N LEU A 29 9.32 -4.24 9.76
CA LEU A 29 9.97 -5.19 10.64
C LEU A 29 9.09 -6.44 10.72
N VAL A 30 9.68 -7.59 10.47
CA VAL A 30 9.00 -8.89 10.53
C VAL A 30 9.86 -9.89 11.29
N HIS A 31 9.26 -10.91 11.89
CA HIS A 31 10.02 -11.99 12.50
C HIS A 31 10.79 -12.79 11.46
N SER A 32 11.98 -13.32 11.82
CA SER A 32 12.78 -14.16 10.92
C SER A 32 12.06 -15.46 10.51
N HIS A 33 11.12 -15.93 11.32
CA HIS A 33 10.31 -17.12 11.05
C HIS A 33 8.97 -16.82 10.32
N THR A 34 8.73 -15.57 9.94
CA THR A 34 7.60 -15.21 9.07
C THR A 34 7.68 -16.05 7.80
N THR A 35 6.59 -16.73 7.44
CA THR A 35 6.49 -17.52 6.21
C THR A 35 6.35 -16.62 4.98
N LEU A 36 6.61 -17.15 3.79
CA LEU A 36 6.37 -16.39 2.56
C LEU A 36 4.88 -16.09 2.36
N ALA A 37 3.98 -16.97 2.83
CA ALA A 37 2.54 -16.70 2.83
C ALA A 37 2.18 -15.50 3.73
N HIS A 38 2.72 -15.44 4.94
CA HIS A 38 2.54 -14.28 5.81
C HIS A 38 3.18 -13.01 5.22
N LEU A 39 4.36 -13.12 4.59
CA LEU A 39 4.98 -11.98 3.91
C LEU A 39 4.12 -11.49 2.75
N HIS A 40 3.45 -12.37 2.01
CA HIS A 40 2.48 -12.00 0.98
C HIS A 40 1.34 -11.17 1.59
N THR A 41 0.68 -11.64 2.66
CA THR A 41 -0.37 -10.88 3.35
C THR A 41 0.13 -9.51 3.83
N ILE A 42 1.35 -9.44 4.38
CA ILE A 42 1.97 -8.17 4.77
C ILE A 42 2.10 -7.23 3.57
N LEU A 43 2.54 -7.74 2.40
CA LEU A 43 2.68 -6.93 1.19
C LEU A 43 1.33 -6.42 0.67
N GLN A 44 0.27 -7.24 0.73
CA GLN A 44 -1.08 -6.83 0.38
C GLN A 44 -1.51 -5.62 1.24
N ILE A 45 -1.31 -5.68 2.55
CA ILE A 45 -1.64 -4.59 3.48
C ILE A 45 -0.76 -3.35 3.21
N LEU A 46 0.55 -3.52 3.00
CA LEU A 46 1.48 -2.42 2.76
C LEU A 46 1.14 -1.61 1.51
N PHE A 47 0.52 -2.23 0.51
CA PHE A 47 0.14 -1.61 -0.76
C PHE A 47 -1.37 -1.51 -0.98
N ALA A 48 -2.19 -1.83 0.04
CA ALA A 48 -3.65 -1.79 -0.02
C ALA A 48 -4.21 -2.58 -1.21
N TRP A 49 -3.65 -3.76 -1.49
CA TRP A 49 -4.11 -4.68 -2.52
C TRP A 49 -5.15 -5.65 -1.96
N SER A 50 -6.04 -6.17 -2.84
CA SER A 50 -7.21 -6.98 -2.48
C SER A 50 -6.94 -8.47 -2.32
N ASP A 51 -5.77 -8.97 -2.72
CA ASP A 51 -5.41 -10.39 -2.76
C ASP A 51 -6.26 -11.24 -3.73
N GLU A 52 -6.82 -10.61 -4.76
CA GLU A 52 -7.66 -11.29 -5.76
C GLU A 52 -6.86 -11.90 -6.94
N HIS A 53 -5.55 -11.63 -7.01
CA HIS A 53 -4.68 -12.05 -8.11
C HIS A 53 -3.57 -13.00 -7.68
N LEU A 54 -3.00 -13.69 -8.66
CA LEU A 54 -1.86 -14.58 -8.46
C LEU A 54 -0.58 -13.80 -8.12
N HIS A 55 0.30 -14.45 -7.35
CA HIS A 55 1.57 -13.86 -6.96
C HIS A 55 2.73 -14.85 -7.03
N SER A 56 3.96 -14.34 -7.10
CA SER A 56 5.16 -15.13 -6.95
C SER A 56 6.30 -14.39 -6.27
N PHE A 57 7.13 -15.13 -5.54
CA PHE A 57 8.42 -14.69 -5.04
C PHE A 57 9.54 -15.34 -5.86
N HIS A 58 10.52 -14.55 -6.29
CA HIS A 58 11.71 -15.03 -6.98
C HIS A 58 12.92 -14.82 -6.08
N ILE A 59 13.43 -15.91 -5.51
CA ILE A 59 14.47 -15.91 -4.48
C ILE A 59 15.52 -16.95 -4.84
N HIS A 60 16.79 -16.58 -4.96
CA HIS A 60 17.92 -17.47 -5.29
C HIS A 60 17.66 -18.35 -6.54
N GLY A 61 17.02 -17.77 -7.57
CA GLY A 61 16.69 -18.49 -8.80
C GLY A 61 15.54 -19.48 -8.70
N ARG A 62 14.84 -19.52 -7.55
CA ARG A 62 13.65 -20.32 -7.35
C ARG A 62 12.40 -19.44 -7.28
N GLU A 63 11.29 -20.02 -7.70
CA GLU A 63 9.97 -19.40 -7.63
C GLU A 63 9.12 -20.06 -6.53
N TYR A 64 8.42 -19.23 -5.75
CA TYR A 64 7.49 -19.62 -4.69
C TYR A 64 6.19 -18.85 -4.88
N GLY A 65 5.04 -19.47 -4.64
CA GLY A 65 3.73 -18.82 -4.76
C GLY A 65 2.75 -19.61 -5.60
N SER A 66 1.89 -18.94 -6.34
CA SER A 66 0.75 -19.54 -7.03
C SER A 66 1.11 -20.65 -8.03
N SER A 67 2.29 -20.58 -8.65
CA SER A 67 2.79 -21.56 -9.62
C SER A 67 4.03 -22.32 -9.15
N GLY A 68 4.54 -22.01 -7.97
CA GLY A 68 5.82 -22.52 -7.46
C GLY A 68 5.69 -23.33 -6.18
N ALA A 69 6.77 -23.35 -5.39
CA ALA A 69 6.82 -24.05 -4.12
C ALA A 69 5.89 -23.43 -3.08
N ASN A 70 5.44 -24.26 -2.12
CA ASN A 70 4.51 -23.87 -1.06
C ASN A 70 5.07 -22.72 -0.18
N THR A 71 4.34 -21.63 -0.15
CA THR A 71 4.69 -20.43 0.63
C THR A 71 4.41 -20.56 2.13
N HIS A 72 3.53 -21.47 2.52
CA HIS A 72 3.16 -21.67 3.93
C HIS A 72 4.23 -22.37 4.76
N GLU A 73 5.10 -23.16 4.13
CA GLU A 73 6.14 -23.93 4.81
C GLU A 73 7.50 -23.25 4.81
N VAL A 74 7.73 -22.31 3.87
CA VAL A 74 9.04 -21.65 3.72
C VAL A 74 9.09 -20.38 4.55
N ARG A 75 10.00 -20.32 5.50
CA ARG A 75 10.25 -19.18 6.37
C ARG A 75 11.36 -18.30 5.82
N LEU A 76 11.36 -17.02 6.16
CA LEU A 76 12.45 -16.11 5.80
C LEU A 76 13.82 -16.58 6.32
N SER A 77 13.87 -17.20 7.51
CA SER A 77 15.08 -17.80 8.08
C SER A 77 15.67 -18.92 7.22
N ASP A 78 14.81 -19.71 6.57
CA ASP A 78 15.23 -20.87 5.75
C ASP A 78 15.97 -20.43 4.49
N LEU A 79 15.65 -19.21 4.02
CA LEU A 79 16.27 -18.62 2.84
C LEU A 79 17.71 -18.14 3.09
N ARG A 80 18.16 -18.04 4.35
CA ARG A 80 19.52 -17.61 4.73
C ARG A 80 19.95 -16.30 4.07
N LEU A 81 19.04 -15.34 3.98
CA LEU A 81 19.29 -14.05 3.37
C LEU A 81 20.41 -13.29 4.10
N HIS A 82 21.28 -12.64 3.33
CA HIS A 82 22.33 -11.78 3.84
C HIS A 82 21.92 -10.32 3.86
N ARG A 83 22.48 -9.54 4.76
CA ARG A 83 22.26 -8.10 4.80
C ARG A 83 22.63 -7.46 3.45
N GLY A 84 21.70 -6.69 2.88
CA GLY A 84 21.84 -6.04 1.58
C GLY A 84 21.29 -6.86 0.42
N GLU A 85 21.02 -8.15 0.65
CA GLU A 85 20.47 -9.03 -0.36
C GLU A 85 19.06 -8.64 -0.76
N ARG A 86 18.71 -8.95 -2.02
CA ARG A 86 17.42 -8.60 -2.60
C ARG A 86 16.78 -9.83 -3.24
N PHE A 87 15.45 -9.85 -3.16
CA PHE A 87 14.61 -10.77 -3.92
C PHE A 87 13.42 -10.02 -4.47
N ARG A 88 12.69 -10.65 -5.40
CA ARG A 88 11.56 -10.03 -6.06
C ARG A 88 10.26 -10.68 -5.63
N TYR A 89 9.24 -9.86 -5.50
CA TYR A 89 7.86 -10.26 -5.41
C TYR A 89 7.10 -9.67 -6.59
N VAL A 90 6.21 -10.47 -7.20
CA VAL A 90 5.31 -10.05 -8.28
C VAL A 90 3.89 -10.39 -7.87
N TYR A 91 3.01 -9.44 -8.01
CA TYR A 91 1.59 -9.57 -7.77
C TYR A 91 0.81 -9.14 -9.00
N ASP A 92 -0.29 -9.82 -9.30
CA ASP A 92 -1.09 -9.65 -10.51
C ASP A 92 -0.21 -9.77 -11.79
N PHE A 93 -0.17 -10.95 -12.37
CA PHE A 93 0.66 -11.18 -13.56
C PHE A 93 0.20 -10.41 -14.80
N GLY A 94 -1.05 -9.89 -14.80
CA GLY A 94 -1.58 -9.02 -15.85
C GLY A 94 -1.09 -7.58 -15.70
N ALA A 95 -1.25 -6.97 -14.54
CA ALA A 95 -0.77 -5.62 -14.22
C ALA A 95 0.73 -5.59 -13.89
N TYR A 96 1.29 -6.72 -13.46
CA TYR A 96 2.70 -6.92 -13.15
C TYR A 96 3.24 -5.97 -12.06
N TRP A 97 2.58 -5.95 -10.90
CA TRP A 97 3.07 -5.21 -9.75
C TRP A 97 4.33 -5.86 -9.17
N ALA A 98 5.49 -5.39 -9.57
CA ALA A 98 6.78 -5.92 -9.14
C ALA A 98 7.37 -5.11 -8.00
N CYS A 99 7.73 -5.79 -6.90
CA CYS A 99 8.43 -5.23 -5.75
C CYS A 99 9.84 -5.79 -5.63
N ASP A 100 10.84 -4.93 -5.46
CA ASP A 100 12.16 -5.33 -4.99
C ASP A 100 12.18 -5.26 -3.46
N ILE A 101 12.41 -6.41 -2.82
CA ILE A 101 12.47 -6.54 -1.36
C ILE A 101 13.93 -6.72 -0.96
N ARG A 102 14.44 -5.83 -0.10
CA ARG A 102 15.82 -5.86 0.39
C ARG A 102 15.87 -6.09 1.89
N LEU A 103 16.68 -7.03 2.34
CA LEU A 103 17.04 -7.16 3.76
C LEU A 103 18.03 -6.07 4.14
N GLU A 104 17.57 -5.05 4.88
CA GLU A 104 18.43 -3.93 5.30
C GLU A 104 19.21 -4.24 6.58
N ALA A 105 18.58 -4.94 7.54
CA ALA A 105 19.20 -5.27 8.81
C ALA A 105 18.58 -6.53 9.44
N LEU A 106 19.38 -7.18 10.28
CA LEU A 106 18.97 -8.21 11.22
C LEU A 106 19.03 -7.59 12.61
N LEU A 107 17.92 -7.56 13.31
CA LEU A 107 17.76 -6.90 14.60
C LEU A 107 17.38 -7.91 15.68
N PRO A 108 17.76 -7.67 16.94
CA PRO A 108 17.23 -8.46 18.05
C PRO A 108 15.75 -8.18 18.24
N ARG A 109 14.97 -9.20 18.58
CA ARG A 109 13.56 -9.03 18.99
C ARG A 109 13.49 -8.21 20.27
N THR A 110 12.53 -7.28 20.34
CA THR A 110 12.21 -6.53 21.56
C THR A 110 10.82 -6.89 22.04
N SER A 111 10.65 -7.11 23.33
CA SER A 111 9.33 -7.41 23.93
C SER A 111 8.35 -6.22 23.91
N ARG A 112 8.85 -5.02 23.63
CA ARG A 112 8.03 -3.78 23.59
C ARG A 112 7.42 -3.51 22.22
N GLN A 113 7.77 -4.29 21.19
CA GLN A 113 7.33 -4.07 19.82
C GLN A 113 6.49 -5.23 19.33
N VAL A 114 5.30 -4.93 18.83
CA VAL A 114 4.46 -5.88 18.09
C VAL A 114 4.95 -5.96 16.66
N TYR A 115 5.00 -7.16 16.09
CA TYR A 115 5.40 -7.43 14.71
C TYR A 115 4.29 -8.19 13.99
N PRO A 116 4.11 -7.98 12.68
CA PRO A 116 4.85 -7.05 11.82
C PRO A 116 4.51 -5.58 12.10
N VAL A 117 5.44 -4.67 11.78
CA VAL A 117 5.22 -3.24 11.92
C VAL A 117 5.88 -2.44 10.80
N CYS A 118 5.13 -1.53 10.19
CA CYS A 118 5.62 -0.59 9.20
C CYS A 118 6.30 0.59 9.88
N THR A 119 7.62 0.71 9.72
CA THR A 119 8.44 1.76 10.36
C THR A 119 8.74 2.94 9.45
N GLY A 120 8.49 2.82 8.15
CA GLY A 120 8.73 3.88 7.19
C GLY A 120 8.03 3.63 5.86
N GLY A 121 7.77 4.69 5.14
CA GLY A 121 7.18 4.65 3.82
C GLY A 121 7.10 6.02 3.21
N LYS A 122 6.94 6.08 1.90
CA LYS A 122 6.70 7.32 1.17
C LYS A 122 5.76 7.04 0.01
N ARG A 123 4.83 7.97 -0.19
CA ARG A 123 3.78 7.98 -1.20
C ARG A 123 2.68 6.93 -0.97
N ALA A 124 1.50 7.23 -1.46
CA ALA A 124 0.39 6.28 -1.48
C ALA A 124 0.74 5.04 -2.29
N ALA A 125 0.09 3.93 -1.97
CA ALA A 125 0.07 2.80 -2.87
C ALA A 125 -0.73 3.15 -4.13
N PRO A 126 -0.34 2.65 -5.32
CA PRO A 126 -1.16 2.80 -6.50
C PRO A 126 -2.49 2.06 -6.33
N PRO A 127 -3.60 2.58 -6.87
CA PRO A 127 -4.80 1.77 -7.04
C PRO A 127 -4.49 0.50 -7.83
N GLU A 128 -5.03 -0.63 -7.38
CA GLU A 128 -4.71 -1.95 -7.95
C GLU A 128 -5.13 -2.06 -9.42
N ASP A 129 -6.28 -1.47 -9.76
CA ASP A 129 -6.95 -1.51 -11.05
C ASP A 129 -6.35 -0.62 -12.14
N CYS A 130 -5.29 0.14 -11.85
CA CYS A 130 -4.71 1.09 -12.80
C CYS A 130 -3.76 0.48 -13.85
N ARG A 131 -3.85 -0.83 -14.10
CA ARG A 131 -3.06 -1.53 -15.12
C ARG A 131 -1.53 -1.45 -14.91
N GLY A 132 -1.09 -1.54 -13.67
CA GLY A 132 0.32 -1.60 -13.31
C GLY A 132 1.02 -0.23 -13.27
N ALA A 133 2.35 -0.27 -13.21
CA ALA A 133 3.17 0.93 -13.04
C ALA A 133 2.96 1.97 -14.15
N TRP A 134 2.77 1.52 -15.39
CA TRP A 134 2.57 2.43 -16.52
C TRP A 134 1.25 3.19 -16.42
N GLY A 135 0.14 2.49 -16.20
CA GLY A 135 -1.17 3.14 -16.07
C GLY A 135 -1.27 4.04 -14.82
N TYR A 136 -0.53 3.68 -13.75
CA TYR A 136 -0.41 4.56 -12.59
C TYR A 136 0.31 5.86 -12.92
N LEU A 137 1.40 5.81 -13.69
CA LEU A 137 2.11 7.02 -14.12
C LEU A 137 1.25 7.90 -15.03
N GLU A 138 0.46 7.31 -15.94
CA GLU A 138 -0.51 8.02 -16.75
C GLU A 138 -1.58 8.70 -15.88
N ARG A 139 -2.13 8.00 -14.88
CA ARG A 139 -3.09 8.57 -13.92
C ARG A 139 -2.49 9.73 -13.10
N LEU A 140 -1.23 9.60 -12.67
CA LEU A 140 -0.52 10.68 -11.98
C LEU A 140 -0.36 11.93 -12.85
N GLU A 141 0.03 11.73 -14.11
CA GLU A 141 0.21 12.83 -15.06
C GLU A 141 -1.13 13.50 -15.36
N HIS A 142 -2.17 12.72 -15.62
CA HIS A 142 -3.52 13.22 -15.84
C HIS A 142 -4.01 14.05 -14.64
N HIS A 143 -3.91 13.53 -13.42
CA HIS A 143 -4.32 14.23 -12.21
C HIS A 143 -3.59 15.57 -12.04
N ARG A 144 -2.30 15.62 -12.40
CA ARG A 144 -1.50 16.84 -12.29
C ARG A 144 -1.84 17.88 -13.35
N LEU A 145 -2.10 17.44 -14.59
CA LEU A 145 -2.29 18.34 -15.73
C LEU A 145 -3.73 18.78 -15.90
N TYR A 146 -4.69 18.00 -15.46
CA TYR A 146 -6.12 18.21 -15.68
C TYR A 146 -6.89 18.28 -14.35
N PRO A 147 -6.71 19.36 -13.57
CA PRO A 147 -7.59 19.60 -12.43
C PRO A 147 -9.02 19.84 -12.90
N PRO A 148 -10.05 19.48 -12.12
CA PRO A 148 -11.45 19.58 -12.51
C PRO A 148 -11.96 21.05 -12.46
N LEU A 149 -11.46 21.89 -13.35
CA LEU A 149 -11.74 23.34 -13.35
C LEU A 149 -13.23 23.66 -13.56
N GLU A 150 -13.94 22.87 -14.36
CA GLU A 150 -15.38 23.04 -14.56
C GLU A 150 -16.15 22.80 -13.26
N ALA A 151 -15.90 21.69 -12.58
CA ALA A 151 -16.52 21.38 -11.29
C ALA A 151 -16.17 22.45 -10.23
N MET A 152 -14.91 22.95 -10.21
CA MET A 152 -14.52 24.07 -9.35
C MET A 152 -15.31 25.35 -9.67
N GLY A 153 -15.57 25.62 -10.96
CA GLY A 153 -16.36 26.74 -11.42
C GLY A 153 -17.80 26.68 -10.93
N VAL A 154 -18.46 25.54 -11.12
CA VAL A 154 -19.85 25.29 -10.66
C VAL A 154 -19.97 25.53 -9.15
N VAL A 155 -19.07 24.94 -8.35
CA VAL A 155 -19.11 25.12 -6.89
C VAL A 155 -18.83 26.55 -6.48
N ALA A 156 -17.86 27.23 -7.13
CA ALA A 156 -17.54 28.63 -6.84
C ALA A 156 -18.71 29.57 -7.18
N GLU A 157 -19.40 29.34 -8.29
CA GLU A 157 -20.60 30.11 -8.68
C GLU A 157 -21.75 29.91 -7.69
N ALA A 158 -22.00 28.68 -7.28
CA ALA A 158 -23.01 28.37 -6.26
C ALA A 158 -22.71 29.07 -4.93
N ILE A 159 -21.45 29.06 -4.48
CA ILE A 159 -21.02 29.77 -3.26
C ILE A 159 -21.24 31.29 -3.41
N ASN A 160 -20.84 31.90 -4.53
CA ASN A 160 -21.02 33.33 -4.78
C ASN A 160 -22.49 33.71 -4.78
N THR A 161 -23.35 32.89 -5.42
CA THR A 161 -24.81 33.11 -5.45
C THR A 161 -25.40 33.04 -4.04
N LEU A 162 -24.98 32.06 -3.23
CA LEU A 162 -25.41 31.95 -1.83
C LEU A 162 -24.99 33.16 -0.98
N LEU A 163 -23.75 33.65 -1.18
CA LEU A 163 -23.23 34.81 -0.44
C LEU A 163 -23.93 36.13 -0.83
N ALA A 164 -24.39 36.24 -2.08
CA ALA A 164 -25.12 37.40 -2.60
C ALA A 164 -26.65 37.32 -2.37
N ALA A 165 -27.19 36.15 -2.00
CA ALA A 165 -28.60 35.93 -1.85
C ALA A 165 -29.16 36.65 -0.60
N ASP A 166 -30.43 37.10 -0.70
CA ASP A 166 -31.18 37.59 0.45
C ASP A 166 -31.32 36.45 1.50
N PRO A 167 -31.19 36.74 2.83
CA PRO A 167 -31.36 35.76 3.89
C PRO A 167 -32.65 34.94 3.84
N GLN A 168 -33.67 35.41 3.10
CA GLN A 168 -34.93 34.68 2.89
C GLN A 168 -34.92 33.74 1.68
N THR A 169 -33.87 33.79 0.85
CA THR A 169 -33.72 32.91 -0.32
C THR A 169 -33.40 31.50 0.15
N SER A 170 -34.17 30.50 -0.31
CA SER A 170 -33.83 29.11 0.04
C SER A 170 -32.54 28.70 -0.62
N VAL A 171 -31.69 27.92 0.10
CA VAL A 171 -30.43 27.37 -0.39
C VAL A 171 -30.62 26.63 -1.72
N ARG A 172 -31.73 25.89 -1.87
CA ARG A 172 -32.07 25.19 -3.10
C ARG A 172 -32.28 26.13 -4.31
N ALA A 173 -32.87 27.29 -4.08
CA ALA A 173 -33.08 28.28 -5.16
C ALA A 173 -31.76 28.98 -5.53
N ALA A 174 -30.84 29.10 -4.59
CA ALA A 174 -29.53 29.71 -4.82
C ALA A 174 -28.52 28.76 -5.50
N LEU A 175 -28.66 27.44 -5.31
CA LEU A 175 -27.76 26.44 -5.92
C LEU A 175 -28.06 26.20 -7.42
N GLY A 176 -29.21 26.65 -7.95
CA GLY A 176 -29.57 26.43 -9.35
C GLY A 176 -29.85 24.95 -9.65
N ASP A 177 -29.16 24.35 -10.60
CA ASP A 177 -29.27 22.93 -10.91
C ASP A 177 -28.57 22.09 -9.84
N LEU A 178 -29.36 21.38 -9.04
CA LEU A 178 -28.86 20.56 -7.94
C LEU A 178 -28.15 19.30 -8.41
N ASP A 179 -28.49 18.79 -9.58
CA ASP A 179 -27.85 17.57 -10.09
C ASP A 179 -26.47 17.93 -10.65
N GLU A 180 -26.36 19.05 -11.40
CA GLU A 180 -25.06 19.58 -11.84
C GLU A 180 -24.14 19.92 -10.64
N PHE A 181 -24.68 20.55 -9.60
CA PHE A 181 -23.92 20.87 -8.40
C PHE A 181 -23.44 19.61 -7.68
N ARG A 182 -24.27 18.58 -7.58
CA ARG A 182 -23.90 17.30 -6.95
C ARG A 182 -22.80 16.60 -7.75
N GLU A 183 -22.95 16.50 -9.08
CA GLU A 183 -21.93 15.94 -9.96
C GLU A 183 -20.59 16.67 -9.83
N ALA A 184 -20.61 18.01 -9.71
CA ALA A 184 -19.42 18.80 -9.50
C ALA A 184 -18.76 18.49 -8.14
N VAL A 185 -19.55 18.35 -7.06
CA VAL A 185 -19.02 17.99 -5.74
C VAL A 185 -18.41 16.58 -5.77
N ASP A 186 -19.10 15.60 -6.33
CA ASP A 186 -18.62 14.22 -6.43
C ASP A 186 -17.30 14.16 -7.22
N CYS A 187 -17.20 14.89 -8.33
CA CYS A 187 -15.96 15.02 -9.12
C CYS A 187 -14.80 15.61 -8.30
N LEU A 188 -15.08 16.65 -7.50
CA LEU A 188 -14.06 17.25 -6.62
C LEU A 188 -13.63 16.31 -5.48
N GLU A 189 -14.56 15.56 -4.91
CA GLU A 189 -14.26 14.56 -3.88
C GLU A 189 -13.37 13.44 -4.43
N GLU A 190 -13.69 12.91 -5.61
CA GLU A 190 -12.82 11.92 -6.29
C GLU A 190 -11.43 12.46 -6.58
N TYR A 191 -11.34 13.71 -7.06
CA TYR A 191 -10.05 14.34 -7.33
C TYR A 191 -9.23 14.52 -6.05
N GLN A 192 -9.85 14.94 -4.95
CA GLN A 192 -9.20 15.12 -3.65
C GLN A 192 -8.84 13.80 -2.97
N ALA A 193 -9.62 12.73 -3.19
CA ALA A 193 -9.34 11.40 -2.64
C ALA A 193 -8.04 10.79 -3.20
N PHE A 194 -7.65 11.17 -4.42
CA PHE A 194 -6.39 10.72 -5.00
C PHE A 194 -5.21 11.54 -4.47
N GLN A 195 -4.60 11.06 -3.39
CA GLN A 195 -3.47 11.71 -2.70
C GLN A 195 -2.15 10.92 -2.88
N PRO A 196 -1.52 10.96 -4.05
CA PRO A 196 -0.38 10.09 -4.38
C PRO A 196 0.86 10.32 -3.52
N GLU A 197 0.99 11.48 -2.88
CA GLU A 197 2.13 11.79 -2.00
C GLU A 197 1.93 11.29 -0.55
N HIS A 198 0.71 10.94 -0.17
CA HIS A 198 0.37 10.55 1.19
C HIS A 198 0.70 9.06 1.46
N CYS A 199 1.28 8.77 2.62
CA CYS A 199 1.50 7.40 3.09
C CYS A 199 1.03 7.30 4.54
N ASP A 200 -0.15 6.73 4.75
CA ASP A 200 -0.70 6.55 6.09
C ASP A 200 -0.12 5.31 6.78
N ARG A 201 0.97 5.52 7.53
CA ARG A 201 1.58 4.43 8.31
C ARG A 201 0.76 4.01 9.52
N ARG A 202 -0.14 4.88 10.02
CA ARG A 202 -1.00 4.53 11.16
C ARG A 202 -2.04 3.52 10.71
N GLU A 203 -2.70 3.81 9.59
CA GLU A 203 -3.67 2.91 9.00
C GLU A 203 -3.03 1.56 8.62
N ILE A 204 -1.88 1.58 7.94
CA ILE A 204 -1.11 0.36 7.63
C ILE A 204 -0.85 -0.47 8.90
N ASN A 205 -0.39 0.15 9.99
CA ASN A 205 -0.10 -0.57 11.22
C ASN A 205 -1.37 -1.06 11.93
N THR A 206 -2.47 -0.32 11.85
CA THR A 206 -3.77 -0.78 12.35
C THR A 206 -4.19 -2.07 11.64
N GLN A 207 -4.09 -2.11 10.32
CA GLN A 207 -4.41 -3.31 9.53
C GLN A 207 -3.44 -4.47 9.80
N LEU A 208 -2.12 -4.21 9.88
CA LEU A 208 -1.13 -5.22 10.23
C LEU A 208 -1.40 -5.86 11.61
N HIS A 209 -1.82 -5.09 12.58
CA HIS A 209 -2.12 -5.58 13.94
C HIS A 209 -3.49 -6.25 14.05
N ALA A 210 -4.42 -6.01 13.12
CA ALA A 210 -5.72 -6.66 13.09
C ALA A 210 -5.67 -8.11 12.58
N VAL A 211 -4.60 -8.49 11.87
CA VAL A 211 -4.43 -9.84 11.34
C VAL A 211 -3.93 -10.78 12.45
N VAL A 212 -4.59 -11.93 12.59
CA VAL A 212 -4.12 -13.02 13.46
C VAL A 212 -3.04 -13.82 12.73
N TRP A 213 -1.79 -13.65 13.13
CA TRP A 213 -0.65 -14.35 12.54
C TRP A 213 -0.54 -15.76 13.14
N SER A 214 -0.95 -16.80 12.37
CA SER A 214 -0.88 -18.18 12.81
C SER A 214 0.58 -18.60 13.02
N GLY A 215 0.89 -19.12 14.23
CA GLY A 215 2.23 -19.57 14.62
C GLY A 215 3.05 -18.58 15.45
N GLU A 216 2.52 -17.43 15.79
CA GLU A 216 3.07 -16.58 16.84
C GLU A 216 2.42 -16.97 18.17
N GLU A 217 3.19 -17.59 19.08
CA GLU A 217 2.72 -17.76 20.45
C GLU A 217 2.51 -16.36 21.07
N PRO A 218 1.33 -16.10 21.66
CA PRO A 218 1.16 -14.91 22.48
C PRO A 218 2.16 -14.95 23.64
N LEU A 219 2.78 -13.84 23.95
CA LEU A 219 3.68 -13.65 25.07
C LEU A 219 2.99 -13.92 26.41
#